data_960a7afa004a475abee1db6a09348347
#
_entry.id   960a7afa004a475abee1db6a09348347
#
_cell.length_a   1.000
_cell.length_b   1.000
_cell.length_c   1.000
_cell.angle_alpha   90.00
_cell.angle_beta   90.00
_cell.angle_gamma   90.00
#
_symmetry.space_group_name_H-M   'P 1'
#
loop_
_entity.id
_entity.type
_entity.pdbx_description
1 polymer ?
#
loop_
_entity_poly.entity_id
_entity_poly.type
_entity_poly.pdbx_seq_one_letter_code
_entity_poly.pdbx_strand_id
1 'polypeptide(L)'
;EIHERLVGSEMCIRDRVFDMQTAVALTAFRGKAMAAAAAGRTCGMTAVLGLDETSLQACCSAAAEEGVVQICNYNCPGQLVIGGEKAAVDKAADLALAAGARRCLPLNVSGAFHTLLMHPAGDALREKFQSIHFAPMQFPVLFNCLGHEMAQNDTVATLLEKQVQYGVRWEATVRRLAELGVDTAIEIGPGRVLTGFVKKTVGNAISCYPVETAAQLQQLLCTMKGA
;
A
#
# COMPACT_ATOMS: atom_id res chain seq x y z
N GLU A 1 -6.55 13.60 -8.81
CA GLU A 1 -7.09 12.24 -9.09
C GLU A 1 -6.36 11.26 -8.21
N ILE A 2 -7.10 10.69 -7.26
CA ILE A 2 -6.56 9.66 -6.37
C ILE A 2 -6.51 8.37 -7.20
N HIS A 3 -5.34 8.04 -7.71
CA HIS A 3 -5.06 6.68 -8.16
C HIS A 3 -4.87 5.79 -6.94
N GLU A 4 -5.93 5.60 -6.17
CA GLU A 4 -6.01 4.50 -5.23
C GLU A 4 -6.10 3.23 -6.07
N ARG A 5 -4.93 2.67 -6.36
CA ARG A 5 -4.86 1.34 -6.95
C ARG A 5 -5.56 0.40 -5.99
N LEU A 6 -6.45 -0.40 -6.54
CA LEU A 6 -7.19 -1.48 -5.87
C LEU A 6 -6.23 -2.56 -5.39
N VAL A 7 -5.29 -2.21 -4.50
CA VAL A 7 -4.27 -3.14 -4.04
C VAL A 7 -4.96 -4.24 -3.23
N GLY A 8 -4.98 -5.43 -3.78
CA GLY A 8 -5.51 -6.64 -3.18
C GLY A 8 -6.85 -7.12 -3.75
N SER A 9 -7.74 -6.23 -4.21
CA SER A 9 -9.06 -6.64 -4.73
C SER A 9 -8.94 -7.38 -6.06
N GLU A 10 -8.05 -6.96 -6.94
CA GLU A 10 -7.80 -7.62 -8.23
C GLU A 10 -7.20 -9.01 -8.04
N MET A 11 -6.31 -9.16 -7.06
CA MET A 11 -5.74 -10.45 -6.71
C MET A 11 -6.83 -11.40 -6.21
N CYS A 12 -7.77 -10.91 -5.41
CA CYS A 12 -8.90 -11.70 -4.93
C CYS A 12 -9.86 -12.14 -6.06
N ILE A 13 -9.99 -11.35 -7.14
CA ILE A 13 -10.75 -11.77 -8.35
C ILE A 13 -10.02 -12.92 -9.03
N ARG A 14 -8.72 -12.76 -9.31
CA ARG A 14 -7.92 -13.79 -9.96
C ARG A 14 -7.90 -15.08 -9.14
N ASP A 15 -7.79 -14.96 -7.84
CA ASP A 15 -7.68 -16.04 -6.88
C ASP A 15 -9.05 -16.70 -6.57
N ARG A 16 -10.12 -16.13 -7.15
CA ARG A 16 -11.51 -16.58 -6.95
C ARG A 16 -11.98 -16.58 -5.50
N VAL A 17 -11.34 -15.77 -4.65
CA VAL A 17 -11.79 -15.53 -3.28
C VAL A 17 -13.20 -14.94 -3.28
N PHE A 18 -13.49 -14.07 -4.26
CA PHE A 18 -14.84 -13.61 -4.63
C PHE A 18 -14.90 -13.24 -6.11
N ASP A 19 -16.11 -13.14 -6.65
CA ASP A 19 -16.32 -12.79 -8.05
C ASP A 19 -16.06 -11.30 -8.33
N MET A 20 -16.01 -10.95 -9.61
CA MET A 20 -15.75 -9.59 -10.08
C MET A 20 -16.79 -8.58 -9.57
N GLN A 21 -18.07 -8.98 -9.53
CA GLN A 21 -19.16 -8.09 -9.10
C GLN A 21 -19.00 -7.74 -7.62
N THR A 22 -18.71 -8.73 -6.79
CA THR A 22 -18.39 -8.55 -5.37
C THR A 22 -17.15 -7.68 -5.18
N ALA A 23 -16.08 -7.89 -5.97
CA ALA A 23 -14.87 -7.09 -5.92
C ALA A 23 -15.15 -5.60 -6.20
N VAL A 24 -15.87 -5.31 -7.27
CA VAL A 24 -16.25 -3.93 -7.64
C VAL A 24 -17.11 -3.29 -6.55
N ALA A 25 -18.09 -4.02 -6.02
CA ALA A 25 -18.95 -3.53 -4.94
C ALA A 25 -18.17 -3.24 -3.65
N LEU A 26 -17.25 -4.13 -3.27
CA LEU A 26 -16.39 -3.96 -2.09
C LEU A 26 -15.43 -2.80 -2.26
N THR A 27 -14.86 -2.61 -3.43
CA THR A 27 -13.99 -1.49 -3.74
C THR A 27 -14.73 -0.14 -3.64
N ALA A 28 -15.92 -0.07 -4.23
CA ALA A 28 -16.75 1.13 -4.14
C ALA A 28 -17.17 1.41 -2.69
N PHE A 29 -17.48 0.37 -1.91
CA PHE A 29 -17.79 0.49 -0.50
C PHE A 29 -16.58 0.98 0.30
N ARG A 30 -15.39 0.38 0.07
CA ARG A 30 -14.12 0.78 0.69
C ARG A 30 -13.83 2.26 0.45
N GLY A 31 -13.92 2.72 -0.80
CA GLY A 31 -13.70 4.14 -1.13
C GLY A 31 -14.64 5.07 -0.37
N LYS A 32 -15.94 4.73 -0.29
CA LYS A 32 -16.93 5.51 0.48
C LYS A 32 -16.62 5.51 1.99
N ALA A 33 -16.27 4.37 2.56
CA ALA A 33 -15.93 4.26 3.99
C ALA A 33 -14.67 5.08 4.32
N MET A 34 -13.63 5.03 3.48
CA MET A 34 -12.41 5.81 3.65
C MET A 34 -12.67 7.32 3.50
N ALA A 35 -13.50 7.74 2.54
CA ALA A 35 -13.89 9.13 2.39
C ALA A 35 -14.69 9.62 3.60
N ALA A 36 -15.60 8.81 4.14
CA ALA A 36 -16.35 9.13 5.35
C ALA A 36 -15.43 9.25 6.59
N ALA A 37 -14.42 8.36 6.74
CA ALA A 37 -13.45 8.43 7.82
C ALA A 37 -12.55 9.68 7.75
N ALA A 38 -12.27 10.18 6.56
CA ALA A 38 -11.50 11.41 6.34
C ALA A 38 -12.34 12.68 6.50
N ALA A 39 -13.68 12.59 6.42
CA ALA A 39 -14.56 13.75 6.41
C ALA A 39 -14.43 14.58 7.71
N GLY A 40 -14.38 15.91 7.55
CA GLY A 40 -14.29 16.85 8.67
C GLY A 40 -12.92 16.91 9.35
N ARG A 41 -11.90 16.21 8.83
CA ARG A 41 -10.53 16.24 9.35
C ARG A 41 -9.59 16.93 8.38
N THR A 42 -8.70 17.76 8.90
CA THR A 42 -7.59 18.33 8.12
C THR A 42 -6.42 17.37 8.19
N CYS A 43 -6.34 16.49 7.19
CA CYS A 43 -5.32 15.45 7.08
C CYS A 43 -4.25 15.81 6.05
N GLY A 44 -3.09 15.14 6.15
CA GLY A 44 -2.02 15.23 5.17
C GLY A 44 -1.22 13.95 5.08
N MET A 45 -0.52 13.80 3.96
CA MET A 45 0.51 12.78 3.78
C MET A 45 1.75 13.43 3.17
N THR A 46 2.93 13.00 3.58
CA THR A 46 4.20 13.55 3.10
C THR A 46 5.19 12.42 2.82
N ALA A 47 5.74 12.39 1.60
CA ALA A 47 6.82 11.47 1.26
C ALA A 47 8.14 12.02 1.80
N VAL A 48 8.85 11.20 2.58
CA VAL A 48 10.15 11.50 3.19
C VAL A 48 11.22 10.70 2.47
N LEU A 49 12.23 11.38 1.95
CA LEU A 49 13.31 10.79 1.16
C LEU A 49 14.65 10.90 1.90
N GLY A 50 15.36 9.79 1.97
CA GLY A 50 16.74 9.76 2.47
C GLY A 50 16.87 9.65 3.98
N LEU A 51 15.80 9.27 4.69
CA LEU A 51 15.83 8.97 6.11
C LEU A 51 15.43 7.48 6.31
N ASP A 52 15.99 6.86 7.33
CA ASP A 52 15.64 5.48 7.73
C ASP A 52 14.35 5.43 8.58
N GLU A 53 13.79 4.22 8.73
CA GLU A 53 12.55 3.99 9.47
C GLU A 53 12.65 4.44 10.93
N THR A 54 13.76 4.11 11.62
CA THR A 54 13.94 4.39 13.05
C THR A 54 13.97 5.89 13.31
N SER A 55 14.75 6.62 12.52
CA SER A 55 14.87 8.08 12.61
C SER A 55 13.53 8.76 12.30
N LEU A 56 12.81 8.29 11.27
CA LEU A 56 11.51 8.86 10.93
C LEU A 56 10.44 8.54 11.98
N GLN A 57 10.47 7.33 12.57
CA GLN A 57 9.58 6.98 13.67
C GLN A 57 9.80 7.88 14.89
N ALA A 58 11.05 8.21 15.21
CA ALA A 58 11.36 9.17 16.29
C ALA A 58 10.79 10.58 15.99
N CYS A 59 10.87 11.04 14.73
CA CYS A 59 10.24 12.30 14.30
C CYS A 59 8.71 12.27 14.46
N CYS A 60 8.06 11.17 14.07
CA CYS A 60 6.62 11.00 14.26
C CYS A 60 6.25 11.02 15.76
N SER A 61 7.01 10.32 16.59
CA SER A 61 6.78 10.29 18.04
C SER A 61 6.94 11.68 18.68
N ALA A 62 7.93 12.46 18.25
CA ALA A 62 8.16 13.82 18.74
C ALA A 62 7.08 14.82 18.25
N ALA A 63 6.42 14.53 17.14
CA ALA A 63 5.32 15.36 16.61
C ALA A 63 3.93 14.97 17.14
N ALA A 64 3.82 13.90 17.96
CA ALA A 64 2.54 13.34 18.40
C ALA A 64 1.73 14.29 19.33
N GLU A 65 2.35 15.32 19.89
CA GLU A 65 1.65 16.36 20.66
C GLU A 65 0.73 17.22 19.78
N GLU A 66 1.03 17.34 18.47
CA GLU A 66 0.25 18.09 17.50
C GLU A 66 -0.92 17.27 16.91
N GLY A 67 -1.00 15.98 17.23
CA GLY A 67 -2.02 15.07 16.72
C GLY A 67 -1.47 13.73 16.22
N VAL A 68 -2.33 12.96 15.56
CA VAL A 68 -1.95 11.65 15.03
C VAL A 68 -1.04 11.80 13.81
N VAL A 69 0.14 11.20 13.87
CA VAL A 69 1.06 11.05 12.73
C VAL A 69 1.81 9.73 12.83
N GLN A 70 1.94 9.02 11.72
CA GLN A 70 2.65 7.75 11.66
C GLN A 70 3.22 7.46 10.27
N ILE A 71 4.15 6.51 10.17
CA ILE A 71 4.61 6.02 8.89
C ILE A 71 3.50 5.14 8.29
N CYS A 72 3.01 5.51 7.11
CA CYS A 72 1.91 4.86 6.43
C CYS A 72 2.31 4.11 5.15
N ASN A 73 3.52 4.37 4.58
CA ASN A 73 4.06 3.56 3.49
C ASN A 73 5.57 3.37 3.65
N TYR A 74 5.99 2.13 3.47
CA TYR A 74 7.39 1.70 3.40
C TYR A 74 7.66 1.27 1.95
N ASN A 75 8.01 2.23 1.10
CA ASN A 75 8.01 2.02 -0.36
C ASN A 75 9.27 1.30 -0.86
N CYS A 76 10.43 1.77 -0.45
CA CYS A 76 11.74 1.18 -0.77
C CYS A 76 12.80 1.82 0.13
N PRO A 77 14.04 1.32 0.18
CA PRO A 77 15.11 1.90 0.99
C PRO A 77 15.22 3.41 0.79
N GLY A 78 15.12 4.15 1.91
CA GLY A 78 15.19 5.61 1.92
C GLY A 78 13.98 6.34 1.31
N GLN A 79 12.84 5.68 1.15
CA GLN A 79 11.60 6.33 0.72
C GLN A 79 10.41 5.82 1.53
N LEU A 80 10.01 6.62 2.51
CA LEU A 80 8.91 6.39 3.43
C LEU A 80 7.83 7.46 3.22
N VAL A 81 6.61 7.20 3.68
CA VAL A 81 5.54 8.21 3.70
C VAL A 81 4.97 8.28 5.11
N ILE A 82 4.82 9.49 5.63
CA ILE A 82 4.09 9.77 6.86
C ILE A 82 2.70 10.28 6.52
N GLY A 83 1.72 9.95 7.36
CA GLY A 83 0.35 10.41 7.22
C GLY A 83 -0.29 10.62 8.58
N GLY A 84 -1.29 11.50 8.62
CA GLY A 84 -1.96 11.84 9.87
C GLY A 84 -2.71 13.17 9.79
N GLU A 85 -2.90 13.79 10.95
CA GLU A 85 -3.41 15.15 11.06
C GLU A 85 -2.37 16.15 10.52
N LYS A 86 -2.83 17.13 9.76
CA LYS A 86 -1.95 18.02 8.97
C LYS A 86 -0.86 18.70 9.82
N ALA A 87 -1.23 19.22 11.00
CA ALA A 87 -0.26 19.90 11.89
C ALA A 87 0.83 18.92 12.35
N ALA A 88 0.46 17.70 12.77
CA ALA A 88 1.41 16.69 13.19
C ALA A 88 2.30 16.20 12.04
N VAL A 89 1.73 16.04 10.83
CA VAL A 89 2.48 15.66 9.62
C VAL A 89 3.50 16.73 9.24
N ASP A 90 3.10 18.02 9.28
CA ASP A 90 4.00 19.14 8.97
C ASP A 90 5.14 19.20 10.00
N LYS A 91 4.83 19.10 11.29
CA LYS A 91 5.82 19.05 12.35
C LYS A 91 6.80 17.89 12.21
N ALA A 92 6.28 16.68 11.90
CA ALA A 92 7.12 15.51 11.67
C ALA A 92 8.02 15.67 10.44
N ALA A 93 7.52 16.32 9.37
CA ALA A 93 8.30 16.59 8.17
C ALA A 93 9.45 17.60 8.45
N ASP A 94 9.21 18.64 9.24
CA ASP A 94 10.24 19.58 9.65
C ASP A 94 11.32 18.90 10.51
N LEU A 95 10.91 18.06 11.46
CA LEU A 95 11.82 17.26 12.27
C LEU A 95 12.62 16.27 11.41
N ALA A 96 12.00 15.64 10.40
CA ALA A 96 12.68 14.74 9.49
C ALA A 96 13.74 15.47 8.65
N LEU A 97 13.47 16.69 8.18
CA LEU A 97 14.46 17.54 7.50
C LEU A 97 15.62 17.88 8.42
N ALA A 98 15.35 18.26 9.67
CA ALA A 98 16.37 18.54 10.68
C ALA A 98 17.21 17.29 11.03
N ALA A 99 16.61 16.09 10.96
CA ALA A 99 17.26 14.80 11.17
C ALA A 99 18.05 14.29 9.95
N GLY A 100 18.08 15.05 8.83
CA GLY A 100 18.89 14.73 7.66
C GLY A 100 18.11 14.12 6.48
N ALA A 101 16.77 14.15 6.48
CA ALA A 101 16.01 13.80 5.29
C ALA A 101 16.38 14.72 4.13
N ARG A 102 16.58 14.14 2.95
CA ARG A 102 16.93 14.92 1.74
C ARG A 102 15.78 15.78 1.24
N ARG A 103 14.56 15.30 1.39
CA ARG A 103 13.33 15.95 0.93
C ARG A 103 12.14 15.45 1.70
N CYS A 104 11.19 16.35 1.99
CA CYS A 104 9.83 16.05 2.39
C CYS A 104 8.89 16.64 1.35
N LEU A 105 8.09 15.79 0.68
CA LEU A 105 7.21 16.17 -0.42
C LEU A 105 5.76 15.92 -0.02
N PRO A 106 4.96 16.97 0.21
CA PRO A 106 3.53 16.83 0.47
C PRO A 106 2.84 16.13 -0.70
N LEU A 107 1.94 15.19 -0.37
CA LEU A 107 1.15 14.46 -1.35
C LEU A 107 -0.24 15.08 -1.47
N ASN A 108 -0.75 15.19 -2.69
CA ASN A 108 -2.10 15.67 -2.94
C ASN A 108 -3.10 14.52 -2.73
N VAL A 109 -3.55 14.33 -1.49
CA VAL A 109 -4.47 13.26 -1.09
C VAL A 109 -5.62 13.82 -0.28
N SER A 110 -6.77 13.15 -0.29
CA SER A 110 -7.99 13.57 0.41
C SER A 110 -8.06 13.07 1.86
N GLY A 111 -7.11 12.26 2.33
CA GLY A 111 -7.13 11.71 3.68
C GLY A 111 -5.80 11.10 4.10
N ALA A 112 -5.65 10.80 5.38
CA ALA A 112 -4.49 10.11 5.94
C ALA A 112 -4.66 8.60 5.84
N PHE A 113 -4.53 8.08 4.61
CA PHE A 113 -4.70 6.66 4.32
C PHE A 113 -3.62 5.82 4.98
N HIS A 114 -3.97 4.57 5.31
CA HIS A 114 -3.07 3.61 5.96
C HIS A 114 -2.58 4.08 7.34
N THR A 115 -3.41 4.84 8.05
CA THR A 115 -3.16 5.32 9.41
C THR A 115 -4.30 4.95 10.36
N LEU A 116 -4.08 5.14 11.66
CA LEU A 116 -5.10 4.94 12.69
C LEU A 116 -6.36 5.79 12.46
N LEU A 117 -6.27 6.89 11.73
CA LEU A 117 -7.42 7.73 11.39
C LEU A 117 -8.42 7.02 10.45
N MET A 118 -8.01 5.91 9.83
CA MET A 118 -8.86 5.05 9.00
C MET A 118 -9.55 3.92 9.78
N HIS A 119 -9.44 3.85 11.11
CA HIS A 119 -10.15 2.84 11.92
C HIS A 119 -11.66 2.80 11.63
N PRO A 120 -12.39 3.93 11.51
CA PRO A 120 -13.81 3.88 11.20
C PRO A 120 -14.11 3.21 9.85
N ALA A 121 -13.22 3.35 8.87
CA ALA A 121 -13.35 2.67 7.58
C ALA A 121 -13.08 1.15 7.71
N GLY A 122 -12.12 0.76 8.54
CA GLY A 122 -11.84 -0.64 8.86
C GLY A 122 -13.02 -1.29 9.56
N ASP A 123 -13.64 -0.64 10.54
CA ASP A 123 -14.83 -1.13 11.25
C ASP A 123 -16.01 -1.34 10.30
N ALA A 124 -16.26 -0.37 9.40
CA ALA A 124 -17.30 -0.49 8.40
C ALA A 124 -17.04 -1.65 7.42
N LEU A 125 -15.78 -1.88 7.04
CA LEU A 125 -15.40 -3.02 6.20
C LEU A 125 -15.58 -4.35 6.94
N ARG A 126 -15.19 -4.44 8.21
CA ARG A 126 -15.40 -5.63 9.05
C ARG A 126 -16.86 -6.02 9.10
N GLU A 127 -17.75 -5.05 9.33
CA GLU A 127 -19.19 -5.27 9.31
C GLU A 127 -19.68 -5.74 7.93
N LYS A 128 -19.24 -5.07 6.87
CA LYS A 128 -19.58 -5.44 5.50
C LYS A 128 -19.14 -6.87 5.15
N PHE A 129 -17.98 -7.30 5.60
CA PHE A 129 -17.43 -8.62 5.33
C PHE A 129 -18.23 -9.78 5.98
N GLN A 130 -19.03 -9.51 7.03
CA GLN A 130 -19.91 -10.52 7.62
C GLN A 130 -20.94 -11.08 6.62
N SER A 131 -21.32 -10.30 5.63
CA SER A 131 -22.27 -10.69 4.57
C SER A 131 -21.59 -11.24 3.30
N ILE A 132 -20.26 -11.37 3.29
CA ILE A 132 -19.50 -11.81 2.12
C ILE A 132 -18.93 -13.21 2.34
N HIS A 133 -19.12 -14.07 1.36
CA HIS A 133 -18.46 -15.36 1.35
C HIS A 133 -17.05 -15.23 0.75
N PHE A 134 -16.03 -15.63 1.50
CA PHE A 134 -14.65 -15.70 1.07
C PHE A 134 -14.28 -17.16 0.77
N ALA A 135 -14.04 -17.49 -0.49
CA ALA A 135 -13.54 -18.80 -0.87
C ALA A 135 -12.03 -18.92 -0.52
N PRO A 136 -11.48 -20.13 -0.41
CA PRO A 136 -10.05 -20.33 -0.22
C PRO A 136 -9.22 -19.76 -1.37
N MET A 137 -8.11 -19.11 -1.05
CA MET A 137 -7.16 -18.63 -2.04
C MET A 137 -6.55 -19.78 -2.85
N GLN A 138 -6.40 -19.58 -4.16
CA GLN A 138 -5.82 -20.59 -5.06
C GLN A 138 -4.33 -20.36 -5.32
N PHE A 139 -3.82 -19.16 -5.01
CA PHE A 139 -2.44 -18.77 -5.21
C PHE A 139 -1.91 -18.04 -3.97
N PRO A 140 -0.59 -18.08 -3.69
CA PRO A 140 0.00 -17.27 -2.64
C PRO A 140 -0.18 -15.78 -2.93
N VAL A 141 -0.62 -15.02 -1.93
CA VAL A 141 -0.76 -13.56 -1.96
C VAL A 141 0.06 -12.96 -0.84
N LEU A 142 0.88 -11.96 -1.15
CA LEU A 142 1.58 -11.15 -0.16
C LEU A 142 0.71 -9.94 0.18
N PHE A 143 0.33 -9.82 1.45
CA PHE A 143 -0.55 -8.74 1.89
C PHE A 143 0.26 -7.50 2.22
N ASN A 144 -0.14 -6.36 1.69
CA ASN A 144 0.57 -5.10 1.87
C ASN A 144 0.69 -4.63 3.33
N CYS A 145 -0.28 -4.97 4.19
CA CYS A 145 -0.21 -4.66 5.63
C CYS A 145 0.76 -5.57 6.40
N LEU A 146 1.15 -6.71 5.84
CA LEU A 146 2.11 -7.64 6.42
C LEU A 146 3.50 -7.53 5.78
N GLY A 147 3.56 -7.38 4.45
CA GLY A 147 4.77 -7.50 3.66
C GLY A 147 5.15 -8.95 3.33
N HIS A 148 4.30 -9.91 3.70
CA HIS A 148 4.50 -11.35 3.51
C HIS A 148 3.16 -12.07 3.34
N GLU A 149 3.18 -13.39 3.26
CA GLU A 149 2.02 -14.27 3.14
C GLU A 149 1.16 -14.21 4.42
N MET A 150 -0.09 -14.59 4.28
CA MET A 150 -1.04 -14.77 5.38
C MET A 150 -0.54 -15.86 6.35
N ALA A 151 -0.58 -15.59 7.65
CA ALA A 151 -0.31 -16.59 8.67
C ALA A 151 -1.51 -17.53 8.88
N GLN A 152 -1.28 -18.65 9.56
CA GLN A 152 -2.32 -19.68 9.77
C GLN A 152 -3.56 -19.17 10.49
N ASN A 153 -3.44 -18.17 11.35
CA ASN A 153 -4.53 -17.59 12.13
C ASN A 153 -5.16 -16.35 11.48
N ASP A 154 -4.63 -15.89 10.34
CA ASP A 154 -5.20 -14.77 9.61
C ASP A 154 -6.34 -15.25 8.69
N THR A 155 -7.21 -14.32 8.32
CA THR A 155 -8.20 -14.52 7.27
C THR A 155 -8.09 -13.40 6.24
N VAL A 156 -8.52 -13.67 5.00
CA VAL A 156 -8.53 -12.63 3.95
C VAL A 156 -9.36 -11.42 4.41
N ALA A 157 -10.50 -11.65 5.06
CA ALA A 157 -11.36 -10.59 5.56
C ALA A 157 -10.62 -9.69 6.59
N THR A 158 -9.93 -10.28 7.57
CA THR A 158 -9.18 -9.51 8.57
C THR A 158 -8.00 -8.75 7.95
N LEU A 159 -7.35 -9.31 6.92
CA LEU A 159 -6.25 -8.64 6.24
C LEU A 159 -6.73 -7.51 5.33
N LEU A 160 -7.88 -7.65 4.67
CA LEU A 160 -8.50 -6.57 3.90
C LEU A 160 -9.02 -5.42 4.79
N GLU A 161 -9.48 -5.73 6.00
CA GLU A 161 -9.79 -4.73 7.03
C GLU A 161 -8.52 -3.99 7.47
N LYS A 162 -7.48 -4.73 7.85
CA LYS A 162 -6.20 -4.17 8.28
C LYS A 162 -5.56 -3.29 7.20
N GLN A 163 -5.75 -3.62 5.94
CA GLN A 163 -5.16 -2.91 4.80
C GLN A 163 -5.45 -1.41 4.78
N VAL A 164 -6.60 -0.97 5.24
CA VAL A 164 -6.96 0.47 5.22
C VAL A 164 -6.41 1.24 6.42
N GLN A 165 -6.09 0.54 7.51
CA GLN A 165 -5.71 1.11 8.81
C GLN A 165 -4.21 1.05 9.09
N TYR A 166 -3.48 0.14 8.41
CA TYR A 166 -2.06 -0.13 8.68
C TYR A 166 -1.19 0.25 7.50
N GLY A 167 0.05 0.57 7.80
CA GLY A 167 1.03 0.98 6.81
C GLY A 167 1.32 -0.08 5.74
N VAL A 168 1.53 0.36 4.52
CA VAL A 168 1.87 -0.48 3.37
C VAL A 168 3.33 -0.89 3.44
N ARG A 169 3.62 -2.17 3.61
CA ARG A 169 4.94 -2.77 3.75
C ARG A 169 5.53 -3.21 2.40
N TRP A 170 5.54 -2.32 1.40
CA TRP A 170 5.95 -2.67 0.04
C TRP A 170 7.41 -3.13 -0.06
N GLU A 171 8.34 -2.47 0.64
CA GLU A 171 9.73 -2.89 0.69
C GLU A 171 9.88 -4.33 1.21
N ALA A 172 9.17 -4.67 2.30
CA ALA A 172 9.18 -6.03 2.85
C ALA A 172 8.58 -7.04 1.85
N THR A 173 7.48 -6.67 1.16
CA THR A 173 6.89 -7.49 0.09
C THR A 173 7.90 -7.80 -1.01
N VAL A 174 8.65 -6.80 -1.48
CA VAL A 174 9.66 -6.99 -2.55
C VAL A 174 10.81 -7.88 -2.08
N ARG A 175 11.29 -7.70 -0.85
CA ARG A 175 12.31 -8.57 -0.27
C ARG A 175 11.83 -10.01 -0.15
N ARG A 176 10.57 -10.18 0.29
CA ARG A 176 9.96 -11.50 0.41
C ARG A 176 9.80 -12.20 -0.95
N LEU A 177 9.45 -11.48 -2.00
CA LEU A 177 9.43 -12.02 -3.38
C LEU A 177 10.80 -12.55 -3.80
N ALA A 178 11.87 -11.81 -3.53
CA ALA A 178 13.23 -12.25 -3.83
C ALA A 178 13.63 -13.49 -3.01
N GLU A 179 13.28 -13.55 -1.72
CA GLU A 179 13.50 -14.73 -0.87
C GLU A 179 12.77 -15.98 -1.38
N LEU A 180 11.58 -15.81 -1.96
CA LEU A 180 10.80 -16.88 -2.58
C LEU A 180 11.36 -17.33 -3.95
N GLY A 181 12.44 -16.70 -4.42
CA GLY A 181 13.06 -17.02 -5.71
C GLY A 181 12.29 -16.45 -6.91
N VAL A 182 11.44 -15.45 -6.71
CA VAL A 182 10.78 -14.76 -7.82
C VAL A 182 11.81 -13.95 -8.60
N ASP A 183 11.97 -14.24 -9.87
CA ASP A 183 12.89 -13.57 -10.81
C ASP A 183 12.21 -12.62 -11.78
N THR A 184 10.88 -12.73 -11.89
CA THR A 184 10.07 -11.97 -12.84
C THR A 184 8.83 -11.39 -12.17
N ALA A 185 8.59 -10.09 -12.36
CA ALA A 185 7.40 -9.40 -11.90
C ALA A 185 6.73 -8.61 -13.05
N ILE A 186 5.41 -8.59 -13.06
CA ILE A 186 4.63 -7.82 -14.04
C ILE A 186 3.84 -6.77 -13.27
N GLU A 187 4.11 -5.48 -13.53
CA GLU A 187 3.33 -4.37 -12.99
C GLU A 187 2.19 -4.06 -13.95
N ILE A 188 0.95 -4.39 -13.56
CA ILE A 188 -0.24 -4.16 -14.38
C ILE A 188 -0.90 -2.85 -13.93
N GLY A 189 -1.06 -1.91 -14.86
CA GLY A 189 -1.70 -0.62 -14.62
C GLY A 189 -0.88 0.57 -15.10
N PRO A 190 -1.38 1.81 -14.92
CA PRO A 190 -0.72 3.00 -15.44
C PRO A 190 0.60 3.30 -14.73
N GLY A 191 1.61 3.63 -15.51
CA GLY A 191 2.95 4.01 -15.04
C GLY A 191 3.82 2.81 -14.64
N ARG A 192 4.93 3.12 -13.92
CA ARG A 192 5.97 2.14 -13.53
C ARG A 192 6.56 2.43 -12.14
N VAL A 193 5.74 2.86 -11.22
CA VAL A 193 6.20 3.29 -9.89
C VAL A 193 6.68 2.10 -9.07
N LEU A 194 5.93 0.98 -9.11
CA LEU A 194 6.29 -0.22 -8.36
C LEU A 194 7.54 -0.88 -8.93
N THR A 195 7.69 -0.92 -10.26
CA THR A 195 8.93 -1.31 -10.95
C THR A 195 10.13 -0.52 -10.44
N GLY A 196 9.97 0.80 -10.26
CA GLY A 196 11.01 1.65 -9.70
C GLY A 196 11.37 1.30 -8.27
N PHE A 197 10.40 0.95 -7.43
CA PHE A 197 10.63 0.52 -6.06
C PHE A 197 11.30 -0.85 -5.99
N VAL A 198 10.87 -1.82 -6.81
CA VAL A 198 11.52 -3.13 -6.92
C VAL A 198 13.00 -2.96 -7.26
N LYS A 199 13.32 -2.17 -8.28
CA LYS A 199 14.71 -1.92 -8.69
C LYS A 199 15.55 -1.28 -7.58
N LYS A 200 14.97 -0.36 -6.80
CA LYS A 200 15.66 0.28 -5.67
C LYS A 200 15.88 -0.69 -4.49
N THR A 201 14.99 -1.67 -4.32
CA THR A 201 15.02 -2.59 -3.17
C THR A 201 15.93 -3.79 -3.41
N VAL A 202 15.83 -4.43 -4.59
CA VAL A 202 16.55 -5.69 -4.89
C VAL A 202 17.41 -5.60 -6.16
N GLY A 203 17.56 -4.42 -6.75
CA GLY A 203 18.39 -4.22 -7.94
C GLY A 203 17.84 -4.98 -9.15
N ASN A 204 18.68 -5.81 -9.73
CA ASN A 204 18.35 -6.62 -10.91
C ASN A 204 17.95 -8.07 -10.55
N ALA A 205 17.74 -8.39 -9.26
CA ALA A 205 17.34 -9.73 -8.85
C ALA A 205 15.95 -10.12 -9.37
N ILE A 206 15.07 -9.12 -9.59
CA ILE A 206 13.74 -9.31 -10.17
C ILE A 206 13.62 -8.46 -11.43
N SER A 207 13.36 -9.12 -12.57
CA SER A 207 13.06 -8.46 -13.85
C SER A 207 11.62 -7.96 -13.84
N CYS A 208 11.41 -6.65 -14.05
CA CYS A 208 10.08 -6.05 -14.00
C CYS A 208 9.59 -5.63 -15.38
N TYR A 209 8.35 -5.99 -15.70
CA TYR A 209 7.68 -5.66 -16.94
C TYR A 209 6.42 -4.82 -16.66
N PRO A 210 6.48 -3.48 -16.85
CA PRO A 210 5.28 -2.65 -16.72
C PRO A 210 4.36 -2.84 -17.93
N VAL A 211 3.08 -3.09 -17.68
CA VAL A 211 2.04 -3.34 -18.69
C VAL A 211 0.87 -2.41 -18.43
N GLU A 212 0.75 -1.38 -19.25
CA GLU A 212 -0.31 -0.36 -19.17
C GLU A 212 -1.36 -0.52 -20.26
N THR A 213 -0.98 -1.09 -21.40
CA THR A 213 -1.84 -1.23 -22.58
C THR A 213 -1.95 -2.68 -23.05
N ALA A 214 -3.02 -2.99 -23.80
CA ALA A 214 -3.20 -4.30 -24.41
C ALA A 214 -2.05 -4.64 -25.39
N ALA A 215 -1.49 -3.65 -26.11
CA ALA A 215 -0.35 -3.86 -27.00
C ALA A 215 0.90 -4.29 -26.23
N GLN A 216 1.18 -3.65 -25.08
CA GLN A 216 2.31 -4.04 -24.21
C GLN A 216 2.11 -5.45 -23.64
N LEU A 217 0.87 -5.82 -23.26
CA LEU A 217 0.57 -7.18 -22.82
C LEU A 217 0.86 -8.18 -23.93
N GLN A 218 0.44 -7.89 -25.16
CA GLN A 218 0.66 -8.80 -26.30
C GLN A 218 2.15 -8.95 -26.61
N GLN A 219 2.91 -7.87 -26.54
CA GLN A 219 4.37 -7.90 -26.71
C GLN A 219 5.05 -8.75 -25.64
N LEU A 220 4.65 -8.57 -24.37
CA LEU A 220 5.18 -9.37 -23.25
C LEU A 220 4.89 -10.86 -23.44
N LEU A 221 3.65 -11.20 -23.81
CA LEU A 221 3.25 -12.60 -24.07
C LEU A 221 4.04 -13.24 -25.21
N CYS A 222 4.36 -12.48 -26.28
CA CYS A 222 5.23 -12.96 -27.35
C CYS A 222 6.66 -13.21 -26.86
N THR A 223 7.20 -12.32 -26.03
CA THR A 223 8.54 -12.46 -25.45
C THR A 223 8.62 -13.69 -24.53
N MET A 224 7.63 -13.90 -23.69
CA MET A 224 7.60 -15.04 -22.75
C MET A 224 7.32 -16.40 -23.40
N LYS A 225 6.69 -16.42 -24.59
CA LYS A 225 6.45 -17.67 -25.36
C LYS A 225 7.65 -18.08 -26.21
N GLY A 226 8.57 -17.18 -26.47
CA GLY A 226 9.78 -17.43 -27.27
C GLY A 226 11.02 -17.73 -26.44
N ALA A 227 10.87 -17.73 -25.11
CA ALA A 227 11.89 -18.14 -24.17
C ALA A 227 11.57 -19.53 -23.60
#